data_c59accc597cba7f123952dc9a4df3c37
#
_entry.id   c59accc597cba7f123952dc9a4df3c37
#
_cell.length_a   1.000
_cell.length_b   1.000
_cell.length_c   1.000
_cell.angle_alpha   90.00
_cell.angle_beta   90.00
_cell.angle_gamma   90.00
#
_symmetry.space_group_name_H-M   'P 1'
#
loop_
_entity.id
_entity.type
_entity.pdbx_description
1 polymer ?
#
loop_
_entity_poly.entity_id
_entity_poly.type
_entity_poly.pdbx_seq_one_letter_code
_entity_poly.pdbx_strand_id
1 'polypeptide(L)'
;METAIPPVNRVDAIRDELTALAGTRIKVRANMGRSRIVERTGTLVAAHPQLFVVEVEERRGRKARQSYQYVDVLTGTVEIYDTDTGERLLAFSFEE
;
A
#
# COMPACT_ATOMS: atom_id res chain seq x y z
N MET A 1 -10.91 4.07 27.77
CA MET A 1 -10.87 3.42 27.35
C MET A 1 -10.51 3.22 26.18
N GLU A 2 -9.88 3.03 25.75
CA GLU A 2 -9.71 2.81 24.78
C GLU A 2 -9.79 1.78 24.26
N THR A 3 -9.78 1.69 23.70
CA THR A 3 -10.14 0.61 23.21
C THR A 3 -9.29 0.13 22.18
N ALA A 4 -8.84 -1.06 22.17
CA ALA A 4 -8.02 -1.63 21.12
C ALA A 4 -8.83 -1.69 19.87
N ILE A 5 -8.22 -1.35 18.75
CA ILE A 5 -8.90 -1.45 17.47
C ILE A 5 -8.81 -2.90 17.02
N PRO A 6 -9.94 -3.55 16.76
CA PRO A 6 -9.90 -4.93 16.30
C PRO A 6 -9.16 -5.05 14.96
N PRO A 7 -8.59 -6.21 14.64
CA PRO A 7 -7.86 -6.36 13.38
C PRO A 7 -8.67 -6.02 12.14
N VAL A 8 -9.96 -6.28 12.16
CA VAL A 8 -10.79 -5.96 11.01
C VAL A 8 -10.81 -4.45 10.77
N ASN A 9 -10.68 -3.64 11.81
CA ASN A 9 -10.68 -2.20 11.64
C ASN A 9 -9.36 -1.69 11.10
N ARG A 10 -8.31 -2.48 11.16
CA ARG A 10 -7.05 -2.07 10.55
C ARG A 10 -7.15 -2.02 9.04
N VAL A 11 -7.89 -2.93 8.45
CA VAL A 11 -8.13 -2.89 7.02
C VAL A 11 -8.90 -1.62 6.65
N ASP A 12 -9.90 -1.27 7.46
CA ASP A 12 -10.66 -0.05 7.22
C ASP A 12 -9.76 1.18 7.35
N ALA A 13 -8.86 1.18 8.32
CA ALA A 13 -7.95 2.29 8.52
C ALA A 13 -7.02 2.45 7.32
N ILE A 14 -6.52 1.35 6.79
CA ILE A 14 -5.68 1.40 5.61
C ILE A 14 -6.45 1.97 4.43
N ARG A 15 -7.67 1.49 4.23
CA ARG A 15 -8.49 1.96 3.12
C ARG A 15 -8.75 3.45 3.23
N ASP A 16 -9.05 3.93 4.45
CA ASP A 16 -9.31 5.34 4.65
C ASP A 16 -8.08 6.19 4.37
N GLU A 17 -6.92 5.73 4.83
CA GLU A 17 -5.68 6.43 4.56
C GLU A 17 -5.37 6.46 3.08
N LEU A 18 -5.56 5.35 2.39
CA LEU A 18 -5.29 5.30 0.97
C LEU A 18 -6.30 6.13 0.18
N THR A 19 -7.54 6.19 0.64
CA THR A 19 -8.52 7.02 -0.01
C THR A 19 -8.09 8.48 0.04
N ALA A 20 -7.53 8.90 1.16
CA ALA A 20 -7.03 10.26 1.29
C ALA A 20 -5.79 10.51 0.44
N LEU A 21 -5.09 9.46 0.06
CA LEU A 21 -3.90 9.57 -0.77
C LEU A 21 -4.18 9.38 -2.24
N ALA A 22 -5.43 9.22 -2.62
CA ALA A 22 -5.79 8.99 -4.03
C ALA A 22 -5.23 10.15 -4.89
N GLY A 23 -4.63 9.79 -6.00
CA GLY A 23 -3.97 10.76 -6.87
C GLY A 23 -2.53 11.06 -6.48
N THR A 24 -2.07 10.50 -5.38
CA THR A 24 -0.71 10.75 -4.89
C THR A 24 0.25 9.74 -5.50
N ARG A 25 1.46 10.20 -5.77
CA ARG A 25 2.48 9.33 -6.29
C ARG A 25 3.14 8.58 -5.14
N ILE A 26 3.20 7.27 -5.26
CA ILE A 26 3.74 6.42 -4.20
C ILE A 26 4.69 5.38 -4.79
N LYS A 27 5.51 4.82 -3.92
CA LYS A 27 6.35 3.68 -4.29
C LYS A 27 5.88 2.47 -3.50
N VAL A 28 5.64 1.37 -4.18
CA VAL A 28 5.21 0.13 -3.56
C VAL A 28 6.35 -0.86 -3.62
N ARG A 29 6.65 -1.44 -2.47
CA ARG A 29 7.69 -2.45 -2.37
C ARG A 29 7.02 -3.74 -1.94
N ALA A 30 7.05 -4.73 -2.80
CA ALA A 30 6.36 -5.99 -2.56
C ALA A 30 7.37 -7.12 -2.45
N ASN A 31 7.21 -7.92 -1.40
CA ASN A 31 8.05 -9.09 -1.21
C ASN A 31 7.40 -10.28 -1.92
N MET A 32 8.05 -10.73 -2.97
CA MET A 32 7.53 -11.83 -3.79
C MET A 32 8.07 -13.18 -3.33
N GLY A 33 8.69 -13.24 -2.16
CA GLY A 33 9.21 -14.47 -1.62
C GLY A 33 10.67 -14.70 -1.96
N ARG A 34 11.34 -15.52 -1.17
CA ARG A 34 12.73 -15.91 -1.42
C ARG A 34 13.66 -14.74 -1.67
N SER A 35 13.53 -13.73 -0.84
CA SER A 35 14.36 -12.53 -0.94
C SER A 35 14.14 -11.74 -2.22
N ARG A 36 13.07 -12.01 -2.92
CA ARG A 36 12.78 -11.27 -4.13
C ARG A 36 11.85 -10.12 -3.82
N ILE A 37 12.36 -8.92 -3.97
CA ILE A 37 11.60 -7.72 -3.69
C ILE A 37 11.45 -6.94 -4.98
N VAL A 38 10.22 -6.53 -5.27
CA VAL A 38 9.91 -5.76 -6.46
C VAL A 38 9.40 -4.39 -6.02
N GLU A 39 10.03 -3.35 -6.56
CA GLU A 39 9.60 -1.97 -6.27
C GLU A 39 8.97 -1.38 -7.51
N ARG A 40 7.84 -0.71 -7.32
CA ARG A 40 7.16 -0.04 -8.41
C ARG A 40 6.74 1.34 -7.95
N THR A 41 6.91 2.31 -8.82
CA THR A 41 6.47 3.67 -8.54
C THR A 41 5.28 3.97 -9.41
N GLY A 42 4.27 4.59 -8.84
CA GLY A 42 3.09 4.92 -9.59
C GLY A 42 2.17 5.84 -8.82
N THR A 43 0.96 5.99 -9.32
CA THR A 43 -0.04 6.85 -8.73
C THR A 43 -1.16 5.99 -8.18
N LEU A 44 -1.56 6.28 -6.95
CA LEU A 44 -2.69 5.58 -6.36
C LEU A 44 -3.96 6.06 -7.04
N VAL A 45 -4.67 5.16 -7.70
CA VAL A 45 -5.85 5.56 -8.48
C VAL A 45 -7.16 5.16 -7.85
N ALA A 46 -7.17 4.13 -7.02
CA ALA A 46 -8.44 3.70 -6.42
C ALA A 46 -8.18 2.90 -5.16
N ALA A 47 -9.10 3.01 -4.20
CA ALA A 47 -9.11 2.19 -3.01
C ALA A 47 -10.47 1.53 -2.92
N HIS A 48 -10.49 0.21 -2.99
CA HIS A 48 -11.71 -0.58 -2.94
C HIS A 48 -11.81 -1.27 -1.57
N PRO A 49 -12.91 -1.93 -1.26
CA PRO A 49 -13.07 -2.50 0.08
C PRO A 49 -12.00 -3.49 0.50
N GLN A 50 -11.40 -4.23 -0.44
CA GLN A 50 -10.43 -5.25 -0.07
C GLN A 50 -9.07 -5.06 -0.69
N LEU A 51 -8.94 -4.13 -1.64
CA LEU A 51 -7.68 -3.91 -2.32
C LEU A 51 -7.58 -2.48 -2.80
N PHE A 52 -6.38 -2.10 -3.19
CA PHE A 52 -6.18 -0.81 -3.83
C PHE A 52 -5.44 -1.00 -5.14
N VAL A 53 -5.57 -0.01 -6.01
CA VAL A 53 -5.00 -0.09 -7.36
C VAL A 53 -4.02 1.06 -7.54
N VAL A 54 -2.84 0.73 -8.04
CA VAL A 54 -1.80 1.70 -8.34
C VAL A 54 -1.52 1.63 -9.84
N GLU A 55 -1.53 2.79 -10.48
CA GLU A 55 -1.13 2.84 -11.88
C GLU A 55 0.37 3.04 -11.92
N VAL A 56 1.09 1.98 -12.27
CA VAL A 56 2.54 1.99 -12.23
C VAL A 56 3.08 2.31 -13.62
N GLU A 57 4.24 2.95 -13.63
CA GLU A 57 4.91 3.26 -14.88
C GLU A 57 5.86 2.14 -15.25
N GLU A 58 5.74 1.68 -16.46
CA GLU A 58 6.61 0.64 -16.99
C GLU A 58 7.52 1.25 -18.03
N ARG A 59 8.32 0.39 -18.64
CA ARG A 59 9.27 0.86 -19.64
C ARG A 59 8.57 1.58 -20.76
N ARG A 60 9.24 2.56 -21.34
CA ARG A 60 8.79 3.27 -22.53
C ARG A 60 7.49 4.02 -22.34
N GLY A 61 7.30 4.52 -21.13
CA GLY A 61 6.13 5.34 -20.86
C GLY A 61 4.83 4.58 -20.78
N ARG A 62 4.88 3.26 -20.78
CA ARG A 62 3.67 2.48 -20.61
C ARG A 62 3.22 2.52 -19.18
N LYS A 63 1.92 2.42 -19.01
CA LYS A 63 1.32 2.37 -17.68
C LYS A 63 0.52 1.11 -17.54
N ALA A 64 0.56 0.52 -16.36
CA ALA A 64 -0.20 -0.68 -16.06
C ALA A 64 -0.79 -0.52 -14.67
N ARG A 65 -1.92 -1.15 -14.44
CA ARG A 65 -2.55 -1.11 -13.13
C ARG A 65 -2.21 -2.37 -12.37
N GLN A 66 -1.78 -2.16 -11.13
CA GLN A 66 -1.46 -3.26 -10.23
C GLN A 66 -2.36 -3.16 -9.03
N SER A 67 -2.94 -4.28 -8.62
CA SER A 67 -3.75 -4.31 -7.41
C SER A 67 -2.97 -4.97 -6.29
N TYR A 68 -3.19 -4.46 -5.09
CA TYR A 68 -2.57 -5.00 -3.88
C TYR A 68 -3.63 -5.13 -2.82
N GLN A 69 -3.55 -6.18 -2.03
CA GLN A 69 -4.55 -6.40 -0.98
C GLN A 69 -4.12 -5.73 0.31
N TYR A 70 -5.09 -5.22 1.04
CA TYR A 70 -4.79 -4.57 2.30
C TYR A 70 -4.14 -5.53 3.30
N VAL A 71 -4.52 -6.79 3.26
CA VAL A 71 -3.95 -7.76 4.18
C VAL A 71 -2.44 -7.90 3.96
N ASP A 72 -1.97 -7.69 2.74
CA ASP A 72 -0.54 -7.75 2.47
C ASP A 72 0.20 -6.57 3.06
N VAL A 73 -0.46 -5.42 3.17
CA VAL A 73 0.11 -4.28 3.86
C VAL A 73 0.21 -4.56 5.36
N LEU A 74 -0.83 -5.15 5.91
CA LEU A 74 -0.83 -5.47 7.33
C LEU A 74 0.26 -6.46 7.70
N THR A 75 0.52 -7.42 6.84
CA THR A 75 1.51 -8.45 7.15
C THR A 75 2.93 -8.01 6.80
N GLY A 76 3.08 -6.85 6.17
CA GLY A 76 4.39 -6.36 5.78
C GLY A 76 4.90 -6.93 4.47
N THR A 77 4.08 -7.72 3.79
CA THR A 77 4.45 -8.23 2.48
C THR A 77 4.52 -7.11 1.46
N VAL A 78 3.67 -6.10 1.62
CA VAL A 78 3.64 -4.92 0.77
C VAL A 78 3.89 -3.70 1.64
N GLU A 79 4.85 -2.87 1.21
CA GLU A 79 5.15 -1.62 1.91
C GLU A 79 4.94 -0.47 0.94
N ILE A 80 4.46 0.64 1.46
CA ILE A 80 4.17 1.81 0.65
C ILE A 80 4.99 2.97 1.17
N TYR A 81 5.61 3.70 0.25
CA TYR A 81 6.49 4.81 0.60
C TYR A 81 6.09 6.05 -0.17
N ASP A 82 6.31 7.20 0.48
CA ASP A 82 6.16 8.49 -0.18
C ASP A 82 7.34 8.70 -1.10
N THR A 83 7.10 9.05 -2.36
CA THR A 83 8.18 9.21 -3.31
C THR A 83 8.98 10.48 -3.07
N ASP A 84 8.39 11.48 -2.42
CA ASP A 84 9.08 12.73 -2.18
C ASP A 84 9.97 12.69 -0.96
N THR A 85 9.51 12.07 0.12
CA THR A 85 10.25 12.06 1.37
C THR A 85 10.95 10.74 1.65
N GLY A 86 10.52 9.67 0.98
CA GLY A 86 11.03 8.34 1.26
C GLY A 86 10.46 7.73 2.53
N GLU A 87 9.52 8.40 3.17
CA GLU A 87 8.94 7.89 4.40
C GLU A 87 8.00 6.75 4.13
N ARG A 88 8.01 5.76 5.01
CA ARG A 88 7.08 4.66 4.90
C ARG A 88 5.69 5.11 5.33
N LEU A 89 4.72 4.85 4.48
CA LEU A 89 3.33 5.15 4.77
C LEU A 89 2.63 3.88 5.23
N LEU A 90 1.59 4.04 6.03
CA LEU A 90 0.76 2.91 6.47
C LEU A 90 1.58 1.85 7.21
N ALA A 91 2.48 2.30 8.07
CA ALA A 91 3.32 1.38 8.81
C ALA A 91 2.56 0.86 10.02
N PHE A 92 1.75 -0.15 9.81
CA PHE A 92 0.99 -0.77 10.87
C PHE A 92 1.80 -1.89 11.49
N SER A 93 1.57 -2.13 12.76
CA SER A 93 2.28 -3.17 13.46
C SER A 93 1.28 -4.16 14.02
N PHE A 94 1.63 -5.45 13.92
CA PHE A 94 0.84 -6.48 14.55
C PHE A 94 1.27 -6.78 15.94
N GLU A 95 2.36 -6.21 16.42
CA GLU A 95 2.77 -6.51 17.70
C GLU A 95 1.88 -6.04 18.65
N GLU A 96 1.73 -6.67 19.61
CA GLU A 96 0.84 -6.31 20.51
C GLU A 96 1.28 -5.88 21.50
#